data_e2f86abc0694e4aba8239f34bb355a2d
#
_entry.id   e2f86abc0694e4aba8239f34bb355a2d
#
_cell.length_a   1.000
_cell.length_b   1.000
_cell.length_c   1.000
_cell.angle_alpha   90.00
_cell.angle_beta   90.00
_cell.angle_gamma   90.00
#
_symmetry.space_group_name_H-M   'P 1'
#
loop_
_entity.id
_entity.type
_entity.pdbx_description
1 polymer ?
#
loop_
_entity_poly.entity_id
_entity_poly.type
_entity_poly.pdbx_seq_one_letter_code
_entity_poly.pdbx_strand_id
1 'polypeptide(L)'
;ASTRFASGNCHSMQHKVVLQVMREGTARAEQGDLKVLRVMASELALWFPQHAQSMDASLALHLRRVGFDPATGVVHAPTALPEALIHGCGGATCSDSGAPGSDEPATQRDTAPAVAA
;
A
#
# COMPACT_ATOMS: atom_id res chain seq x y z
N ALA A 1 -15.08 1.75 -9.22
CA ALA A 1 -14.53 2.42 -10.40
C ALA A 1 -15.06 3.83 -10.64
N SER A 2 -16.18 4.25 -10.04
CA SER A 2 -16.75 5.61 -10.20
C SER A 2 -15.83 6.73 -9.71
N THR A 3 -14.96 6.44 -8.71
CA THR A 3 -14.03 7.41 -8.11
C THR A 3 -12.67 7.49 -8.79
N ARG A 4 -12.42 6.72 -9.86
CA ARG A 4 -11.14 6.60 -10.56
C ARG A 4 -9.98 5.98 -9.75
N PHE A 5 -10.23 5.43 -8.56
CA PHE A 5 -9.25 4.56 -7.90
C PHE A 5 -9.23 3.19 -8.60
N ALA A 6 -8.03 2.73 -8.95
CA ALA A 6 -7.84 1.38 -9.48
C ALA A 6 -8.10 0.34 -8.38
N SER A 7 -8.68 -0.80 -8.74
CA SER A 7 -8.96 -1.89 -7.78
C SER A 7 -7.70 -2.53 -7.21
N GLY A 8 -6.57 -2.40 -7.89
CA GLY A 8 -5.25 -2.93 -7.51
C GLY A 8 -4.25 -1.85 -7.07
N ASN A 9 -4.72 -0.74 -6.48
CA ASN A 9 -3.83 0.31 -5.99
C ASN A 9 -3.04 -0.13 -4.74
N CYS A 10 -1.99 0.62 -4.40
CA CYS A 10 -1.11 0.30 -3.26
C CYS A 10 -1.87 0.26 -1.91
N HIS A 11 -2.89 1.08 -1.72
CA HIS A 11 -3.73 1.09 -0.53
C HIS A 11 -4.48 -0.24 -0.36
N SER A 12 -5.18 -0.69 -1.40
CA SER A 12 -5.89 -1.97 -1.37
C SER A 12 -4.95 -3.17 -1.20
N MET A 13 -3.72 -3.07 -1.72
CA MET A 13 -2.70 -4.11 -1.53
C MET A 13 -2.24 -4.19 -0.07
N GLN A 14 -2.02 -3.05 0.59
CA GLN A 14 -1.67 -3.05 2.02
C GLN A 14 -2.77 -3.66 2.88
N HIS A 15 -4.03 -3.32 2.63
CA HIS A 15 -5.15 -3.95 3.34
C HIS A 15 -5.18 -5.48 3.17
N LYS A 16 -4.91 -5.99 1.96
CA LYS A 16 -4.84 -7.45 1.73
C LYS A 16 -3.74 -8.11 2.53
N VAL A 17 -2.54 -7.51 2.55
CA VAL A 17 -1.40 -8.04 3.30
C VAL A 17 -1.69 -8.06 4.80
N VAL A 18 -2.17 -6.95 5.36
CA VAL A 18 -2.49 -6.87 6.79
C VAL A 18 -3.58 -7.87 7.16
N LEU A 19 -4.63 -7.99 6.36
CA LEU A 19 -5.71 -8.95 6.60
C LEU A 19 -5.20 -10.40 6.58
N GLN A 20 -4.27 -10.73 5.70
CA GLN A 20 -3.64 -12.05 5.69
C GLN A 20 -2.82 -12.30 6.95
N VAL A 21 -1.96 -11.35 7.34
CA VAL A 21 -1.18 -11.44 8.58
C VAL A 21 -2.08 -11.64 9.80
N MET A 22 -3.19 -10.90 9.88
CA MET A 22 -4.15 -11.04 10.97
C MET A 22 -4.80 -12.43 10.99
N ARG A 23 -5.17 -12.99 9.85
CA ARG A 23 -5.74 -14.34 9.75
C ARG A 23 -4.74 -15.41 10.19
N GLU A 24 -3.50 -15.31 9.73
CA GLU A 24 -2.44 -16.25 10.11
C GLU A 24 -2.11 -16.16 11.60
N GLY A 25 -2.03 -14.95 12.15
CA GLY A 25 -1.82 -14.72 13.58
C GLY A 25 -2.95 -15.29 14.43
N THR A 26 -4.20 -15.11 14.00
CA THR A 26 -5.38 -15.67 14.68
C THR A 26 -5.34 -17.20 14.67
N ALA A 27 -5.08 -17.82 13.52
CA ALA A 27 -5.00 -19.27 13.40
C ALA A 27 -3.91 -19.89 14.31
N ARG A 28 -2.76 -19.23 14.44
CA ARG A 28 -1.70 -19.66 15.37
C ARG A 28 -2.11 -19.49 16.83
N ALA A 29 -2.79 -18.41 17.16
CA ALA A 29 -3.28 -18.17 18.50
C ALA A 29 -4.34 -19.21 18.95
N GLU A 30 -5.21 -19.65 18.04
CA GLU A 30 -6.16 -20.73 18.27
C GLU A 30 -5.46 -22.07 18.58
N GLN A 31 -4.23 -22.24 18.09
CA GLN A 31 -3.37 -23.39 18.41
C GLN A 31 -2.58 -23.21 19.72
N GLY A 32 -2.81 -22.12 20.45
CA GLY A 32 -2.20 -21.83 21.74
C GLY A 32 -0.98 -20.89 21.68
N ASP A 33 -0.57 -20.41 20.51
CA ASP A 33 0.55 -19.45 20.38
C ASP A 33 0.07 -18.02 20.63
N LEU A 34 -0.23 -17.71 21.90
CA LEU A 34 -0.67 -16.37 22.29
C LEU A 34 0.42 -15.30 22.17
N LYS A 35 1.68 -15.71 22.07
CA LYS A 35 2.79 -14.75 21.88
C LYS A 35 2.66 -14.06 20.53
N VAL A 36 2.22 -14.75 19.50
CA VAL A 36 2.04 -14.17 18.15
C VAL A 36 1.00 -13.05 18.15
N LEU A 37 -0.08 -13.17 18.95
CA LEU A 37 -1.08 -12.10 19.07
C LEU A 37 -0.50 -10.82 19.66
N ARG A 38 0.35 -10.94 20.67
CA ARG A 38 0.99 -9.76 21.29
C ARG A 38 1.92 -9.04 20.33
N VAL A 39 2.72 -9.81 19.58
CA VAL A 39 3.60 -9.26 18.53
C VAL A 39 2.77 -8.59 17.46
N MET A 40 1.75 -9.26 16.95
CA MET A 40 0.86 -8.71 15.92
C MET A 40 0.17 -7.43 16.38
N ALA A 41 -0.33 -7.38 17.61
CA ALA A 41 -0.95 -6.18 18.17
C ALA A 41 0.03 -5.01 18.27
N SER A 42 1.28 -5.27 18.70
CA SER A 42 2.33 -4.25 18.76
C SER A 42 2.68 -3.72 17.37
N GLU A 43 2.85 -4.58 16.39
CA GLU A 43 3.15 -4.18 15.00
C GLU A 43 2.00 -3.38 14.38
N LEU A 44 0.76 -3.80 14.59
CA LEU A 44 -0.41 -3.06 14.12
C LEU A 44 -0.53 -1.68 14.77
N ALA A 45 -0.20 -1.55 16.05
CA ALA A 45 -0.21 -0.27 16.76
C ALA A 45 0.81 0.74 16.20
N LEU A 46 1.93 0.25 15.66
CA LEU A 46 2.93 1.09 14.99
C LEU A 46 2.53 1.39 13.54
N TRP A 47 2.01 0.40 12.83
CA TRP A 47 1.66 0.52 11.41
C TRP A 47 0.41 1.39 11.18
N PHE A 48 -0.64 1.20 11.98
CA PHE A 48 -1.95 1.80 11.73
C PHE A 48 -1.96 3.33 11.69
N PRO A 49 -1.30 4.06 12.62
CA PRO A 49 -1.29 5.52 12.56
C PRO A 49 -0.65 6.06 11.28
N GLN A 50 0.44 5.45 10.81
CA GLN A 50 1.09 5.85 9.57
C GLN A 50 0.22 5.56 8.34
N HIS A 51 -0.41 4.38 8.31
CA HIS A 51 -1.35 4.01 7.25
C HIS A 51 -2.53 4.98 7.18
N ALA A 52 -3.17 5.25 8.31
CA ALA A 52 -4.32 6.15 8.39
C ALA A 52 -3.97 7.57 7.93
N GLN A 53 -2.82 8.11 8.37
CA GLN A 53 -2.41 9.47 8.01
C GLN A 53 -1.97 9.60 6.55
N SER A 54 -1.38 8.58 5.97
CA SER A 54 -0.87 8.64 4.59
C SER A 54 -1.88 8.16 3.56
N MET A 55 -2.54 7.03 3.79
CA MET A 55 -3.38 6.38 2.78
C MET A 55 -4.87 6.64 2.98
N ASP A 56 -5.40 6.40 4.18
CA ASP A 56 -6.82 6.62 4.45
C ASP A 56 -7.18 8.09 4.34
N ALA A 57 -6.34 8.99 4.88
CA ALA A 57 -6.56 10.42 4.77
C ALA A 57 -6.53 10.92 3.32
N SER A 58 -5.61 10.41 2.50
CA SER A 58 -5.53 10.73 1.08
C SER A 58 -6.77 10.27 0.31
N LEU A 59 -7.24 9.06 0.58
CA LEU A 59 -8.47 8.52 0.01
C LEU A 59 -9.68 9.35 0.44
N ALA A 60 -9.81 9.67 1.72
CA ALA A 60 -10.92 10.48 2.25
C ALA A 60 -10.95 11.87 1.61
N LEU A 61 -9.79 12.51 1.46
CA LEU A 61 -9.68 13.81 0.81
C LEU A 61 -10.12 13.73 -0.66
N HIS A 62 -9.69 12.69 -1.39
CA HIS A 62 -10.11 12.47 -2.76
C HIS A 62 -11.62 12.28 -2.88
N LEU A 63 -12.22 11.41 -2.05
CA LEU A 63 -13.65 11.14 -2.05
C LEU A 63 -14.48 12.41 -1.75
N ARG A 64 -14.01 13.25 -0.82
CA ARG A 64 -14.62 14.55 -0.55
C ARG A 64 -14.53 15.50 -1.75
N ARG A 65 -13.36 15.57 -2.40
CA ARG A 65 -13.15 16.45 -3.57
C ARG A 65 -14.08 16.11 -4.71
N VAL A 66 -14.29 14.82 -4.99
CA VAL A 66 -15.20 14.38 -6.06
C VAL A 66 -16.67 14.30 -5.61
N GLY A 67 -16.96 14.61 -4.35
CA GLY A 67 -18.32 14.55 -3.81
C GLY A 67 -18.88 13.12 -3.85
N PHE A 68 -18.10 12.12 -3.48
CA PHE A 68 -18.56 10.73 -3.47
C PHE A 68 -19.52 10.49 -2.30
N ASP A 69 -20.70 10.00 -2.62
CA ASP A 69 -21.67 9.53 -1.63
C ASP A 69 -21.57 8.01 -1.46
N PRO A 70 -21.10 7.51 -0.31
CA PRO A 70 -20.93 6.06 -0.08
C PRO A 70 -22.25 5.30 0.03
N ALA A 71 -23.36 5.98 0.35
CA ALA A 71 -24.66 5.34 0.47
C ALA A 71 -25.28 5.02 -0.90
N THR A 72 -25.05 5.90 -1.87
CA THR A 72 -25.62 5.78 -3.22
C THR A 72 -24.60 5.38 -4.28
N GLY A 73 -23.28 5.52 -3.98
CA GLY A 73 -22.20 5.32 -4.92
C GLY A 73 -22.07 6.42 -5.98
N VAL A 74 -22.79 7.53 -5.81
CA VAL A 74 -22.83 8.65 -6.76
C VAL A 74 -21.64 9.58 -6.53
N VAL A 75 -21.10 10.11 -7.62
CA VAL A 75 -20.09 11.18 -7.64
C VAL A 75 -20.77 12.47 -8.06
N HIS A 76 -20.83 13.46 -7.16
CA HIS A 76 -21.53 14.73 -7.39
C HIS A 76 -20.69 15.77 -8.12
N ALA A 77 -19.35 15.65 -8.10
CA ALA A 77 -18.44 16.55 -8.79
C ALA A 77 -17.57 15.79 -9.82
N PRO A 78 -18.15 15.28 -10.91
CA PRO A 78 -17.43 14.45 -11.88
C PRO A 78 -16.29 15.19 -12.58
N THR A 79 -16.36 16.51 -12.68
CA THR A 79 -15.31 17.37 -13.25
C THR A 79 -14.05 17.42 -12.38
N ALA A 80 -14.14 17.03 -11.09
CA ALA A 80 -13.01 16.92 -10.19
C ALA A 80 -12.31 15.54 -10.25
N LEU A 81 -12.84 14.61 -11.06
CA LEU A 81 -12.20 13.31 -11.26
C LEU A 81 -10.93 13.46 -12.11
N PRO A 82 -9.85 12.75 -11.77
CA PRO A 82 -8.67 12.70 -12.62
C PRO A 82 -8.98 12.00 -13.95
N GLU A 83 -8.26 12.37 -15.01
CA GLU A 83 -8.40 11.72 -16.32
C GLU A 83 -7.97 10.26 -16.29
N ALA A 84 -6.86 9.97 -15.61
CA ALA A 84 -6.32 8.61 -15.45
C ALA A 84 -6.79 7.93 -14.16
N LEU A 85 -6.70 6.61 -14.12
CA LEU A 85 -6.91 5.82 -12.90
C LEU A 85 -5.79 6.09 -11.90
N ILE A 86 -6.15 6.22 -10.62
CA ILE A 86 -5.19 6.37 -9.52
C ILE A 86 -4.74 4.97 -9.10
N HIS A 87 -3.49 4.61 -9.43
CA HIS A 87 -2.85 3.35 -9.04
C HIS A 87 -2.07 3.48 -7.72
N GLY A 88 -1.60 4.68 -7.39
CA GLY A 88 -0.91 4.98 -6.14
C GLY A 88 -1.85 5.10 -4.95
N CYS A 89 -1.29 5.46 -3.80
CA CYS A 89 -2.05 5.73 -2.57
C CYS A 89 -2.74 7.10 -2.56
N GLY A 90 -2.57 7.91 -3.62
CA GLY A 90 -3.11 9.26 -3.70
C GLY A 90 -2.31 10.30 -2.90
N GLY A 91 -1.26 9.90 -2.20
CA GLY A 91 -0.34 10.81 -1.50
C GLY A 91 0.71 11.41 -2.44
N ALA A 92 1.20 12.60 -2.11
CA ALA A 92 2.20 13.33 -2.89
C ALA A 92 3.57 12.58 -3.03
N THR A 93 3.78 11.53 -2.24
CA THR A 93 5.00 10.72 -2.22
C THR A 93 4.93 9.45 -3.09
N CYS A 94 3.76 9.11 -3.62
CA CYS A 94 3.64 8.02 -4.59
C CYS A 94 3.93 8.57 -5.98
N SER A 95 5.21 8.73 -6.30
CA SER A 95 5.64 8.97 -7.67
C SER A 95 5.24 7.77 -8.52
N ASP A 96 4.58 8.04 -9.63
CA ASP A 96 4.25 7.05 -10.66
C ASP A 96 5.56 6.63 -11.35
N SER A 97 6.34 5.77 -10.70
CA SER A 97 7.58 5.21 -11.23
C SER A 97 7.24 3.98 -12.08
N GLY A 98 6.35 4.15 -13.01
CA GLY A 98 6.04 3.19 -14.06
C GLY A 98 6.88 3.42 -15.32
N ALA A 99 8.20 3.47 -15.19
CA ALA A 99 9.08 3.29 -16.35
C ALA A 99 9.40 1.79 -16.46
N PRO A 100 9.23 1.15 -17.64
CA PRO A 100 9.69 -0.21 -17.83
C PRO A 100 11.21 -0.23 -17.73
N GLY A 101 11.72 -0.97 -16.75
CA GLY A 101 13.16 -1.19 -16.60
C GLY A 101 13.73 -1.83 -17.84
N SER A 102 14.65 -1.11 -18.50
CA SER A 102 15.55 -1.68 -19.47
C SER A 102 16.49 -2.63 -18.74
N ASP A 103 16.41 -3.91 -19.11
CA ASP A 103 17.36 -4.95 -18.76
C ASP A 103 18.77 -4.50 -19.22
N GLU A 104 19.63 -4.21 -18.27
CA GLU A 104 21.06 -4.11 -18.51
C GLU A 104 21.77 -5.14 -17.64
N PRO A 105 22.49 -6.11 -18.26
CA PRO A 105 23.16 -7.17 -17.51
C PRO A 105 24.37 -6.60 -16.76
N ALA A 106 24.36 -6.77 -15.44
CA ALA A 106 25.49 -6.45 -14.58
C ALA A 106 26.71 -7.29 -14.97
N THR A 107 27.70 -6.66 -15.57
CA THR A 107 29.01 -7.22 -15.79
C THR A 107 29.73 -7.33 -14.45
N GLN A 108 29.90 -8.55 -13.96
CA GLN A 108 30.79 -8.89 -12.85
C GLN A 108 32.23 -8.43 -13.21
N ARG A 109 32.75 -7.49 -12.44
CA ARG A 109 34.19 -7.29 -12.36
C ARG A 109 34.73 -8.00 -11.13
N ASP A 110 35.31 -9.16 -11.39
CA ASP A 110 36.28 -9.79 -10.51
C ASP A 110 37.45 -8.87 -10.26
N THR A 111 37.69 -8.47 -9.04
CA THR A 111 38.99 -8.03 -8.57
C THR A 111 39.27 -8.63 -7.23
N ALA A 112 40.01 -9.73 -7.23
CA ALA A 112 40.60 -10.32 -6.05
C ALA A 112 41.70 -9.38 -5.49
N PRO A 113 41.81 -9.21 -4.15
CA PRO A 113 42.99 -8.56 -3.58
C PRO A 113 44.14 -9.55 -3.45
N ALA A 114 45.28 -9.16 -3.98
CA ALA A 114 46.53 -9.86 -3.78
C ALA A 114 46.97 -9.80 -2.32
N VAL A 115 47.26 -10.97 -1.74
CA VAL A 115 48.00 -11.12 -0.48
C VAL A 115 49.46 -10.89 -0.75
N ALA A 116 50.02 -9.84 -0.16
CA ALA A 116 51.48 -9.66 -0.07
C ALA A 116 51.96 -10.12 1.31
N ALA A 117 53.04 -10.90 1.28
CA ALA A 117 53.73 -11.50 2.38
C ALA A 117 54.26 -10.53 3.46
#